data_c08b07633ea35ddce37a549e1a1a5808
#
_entry.id   c08b07633ea35ddce37a549e1a1a5808
#
_cell.length_a   1.000
_cell.length_b   1.000
_cell.length_c   1.000
_cell.angle_alpha   90.00
_cell.angle_beta   90.00
_cell.angle_gamma   90.00
#
_symmetry.space_group_name_H-M   'P 1'
#
loop_
_entity.id
_entity.type
_entity.pdbx_description
1 polymer ?
#
loop_
_entity_poly.entity_id
_entity_poly.type
_entity_poly.pdbx_seq_one_letter_code
_entity_poly.pdbx_strand_id
1 'polypeptide(L)'
;MVTALSCAERALGFLYRIFLSRSAGAEGLGLYQIALSVIGVLMTVSASGIPITVSRLMIKQRATEKGGELSAVSAGVTAALATCVPIVAGLFLTRGSLGVLFADDRCVNLFLIMLPGVVVTSVYAVIRGFFWGKKSFYTYAVKELAEEVVMIIVGVILVASQTDVYLKTVGASVAVTASYLFSFAASLIAFIVLGGRFKNPKPLLKPLCVSAAPITLMRTATSLTGFLIALILPAALMKSGLSQAQAVSSFGVISGMTMPLLFMPSTIIGSISLVLVPELAENFYKKRHA
;
A
#
# COMPACT_ATOMS: atom_id res chain seq x y z
N MET A 1 1.57 5.38 -21.59
CA MET A 1 2.84 5.01 -20.92
C MET A 1 2.63 4.70 -19.42
N VAL A 2 2.07 5.60 -18.60
CA VAL A 2 1.75 5.34 -17.18
C VAL A 2 0.88 4.08 -17.01
N THR A 3 -0.19 3.96 -17.80
CA THR A 3 -1.08 2.79 -17.78
C THR A 3 -0.34 1.49 -18.08
N ALA A 4 0.59 1.51 -19.05
CA ALA A 4 1.39 0.32 -19.38
C ALA A 4 2.30 -0.10 -18.22
N LEU A 5 2.93 0.87 -17.52
CA LEU A 5 3.74 0.61 -16.33
C LEU A 5 2.90 0.02 -15.18
N SER A 6 1.72 0.57 -14.93
CA SER A 6 0.81 0.02 -13.90
C SER A 6 0.28 -1.37 -14.25
N CYS A 7 0.05 -1.67 -15.53
CA CYS A 7 -0.29 -3.03 -15.97
C CYS A 7 0.88 -4.00 -15.78
N ALA A 8 2.10 -3.56 -16.10
CA ALA A 8 3.30 -4.37 -15.92
C ALA A 8 3.55 -4.68 -14.43
N GLU A 9 3.44 -3.67 -13.54
CA GLU A 9 3.53 -3.83 -12.09
C GLU A 9 2.58 -4.92 -11.58
N ARG A 10 1.30 -4.86 -11.98
CA ARG A 10 0.30 -5.86 -11.53
C ARG A 10 0.53 -7.23 -12.10
N ALA A 11 0.98 -7.33 -13.36
CA ALA A 11 1.36 -8.61 -13.96
C ALA A 11 2.54 -9.23 -13.22
N LEU A 12 3.56 -8.44 -12.90
CA LEU A 12 4.72 -8.88 -12.11
C LEU A 12 4.32 -9.34 -10.71
N GLY A 13 3.48 -8.57 -10.01
CA GLY A 13 2.97 -8.97 -8.69
C GLY A 13 2.16 -10.26 -8.73
N PHE A 14 1.38 -10.49 -9.79
CA PHE A 14 0.68 -11.75 -9.98
C PHE A 14 1.65 -12.92 -10.27
N LEU A 15 2.66 -12.72 -11.10
CA LEU A 15 3.70 -13.71 -11.36
C LEU A 15 4.48 -14.07 -10.09
N TYR A 16 4.78 -13.10 -9.23
CA TYR A 16 5.40 -13.35 -7.94
C TYR A 16 4.52 -14.23 -7.03
N ARG A 17 3.21 -14.01 -7.02
CA ARG A 17 2.27 -14.85 -6.25
C ARG A 17 2.22 -16.27 -6.79
N ILE A 18 2.29 -16.49 -8.12
CA ILE A 18 2.43 -17.82 -8.72
C ILE A 18 3.73 -18.48 -8.27
N PHE A 19 4.85 -17.74 -8.29
CA PHE A 19 6.13 -18.24 -7.79
C PHE A 19 6.04 -18.65 -6.30
N LEU A 20 5.46 -17.78 -5.46
CA LEU A 20 5.31 -18.04 -4.04
C LEU A 20 4.39 -19.26 -3.78
N SER A 21 3.29 -19.38 -4.50
CA SER A 21 2.39 -20.53 -4.42
C SER A 21 3.06 -21.84 -4.80
N ARG A 22 3.93 -21.82 -5.81
CA ARG A 22 4.69 -23.02 -6.23
C ARG A 22 5.84 -23.35 -5.27
N SER A 23 6.46 -22.37 -4.66
CA SER A 23 7.64 -22.54 -3.80
C SER A 23 7.26 -22.83 -2.34
N ALA A 24 6.32 -22.07 -1.77
CA ALA A 24 5.87 -22.18 -0.38
C ALA A 24 4.51 -22.90 -0.24
N GLY A 25 3.90 -23.33 -1.36
CA GLY A 25 2.59 -23.96 -1.37
C GLY A 25 1.43 -22.99 -1.10
N ALA A 26 0.21 -23.52 -1.15
CA ALA A 26 -1.01 -22.74 -0.89
C ALA A 26 -1.09 -22.27 0.57
N GLU A 27 -0.54 -23.04 1.51
CA GLU A 27 -0.49 -22.69 2.94
C GLU A 27 0.41 -21.47 3.16
N GLY A 28 1.64 -21.47 2.65
CA GLY A 28 2.56 -20.33 2.75
C GLY A 28 2.00 -19.07 2.10
N LEU A 29 1.36 -19.21 0.93
CA LEU A 29 0.67 -18.10 0.28
C LEU A 29 -0.48 -17.56 1.15
N GLY A 30 -1.22 -18.45 1.83
CA GLY A 30 -2.31 -18.08 2.74
C GLY A 30 -1.83 -17.27 3.94
N LEU A 31 -0.79 -17.75 4.64
CA LEU A 31 -0.16 -17.04 5.76
C LEU A 31 0.30 -15.62 5.34
N TYR A 32 0.98 -15.53 4.19
CA TYR A 32 1.44 -14.28 3.62
C TYR A 32 0.27 -13.32 3.31
N GLN A 33 -0.82 -13.81 2.71
CA GLN A 33 -1.98 -12.98 2.37
C GLN A 33 -2.76 -12.51 3.60
N ILE A 34 -2.85 -13.32 4.65
CA ILE A 34 -3.47 -12.92 5.92
C ILE A 34 -2.68 -11.75 6.53
N ALA A 35 -1.35 -11.88 6.64
CA ALA A 35 -0.50 -10.82 7.18
C ALA A 35 -0.59 -9.53 6.34
N LEU A 36 -0.53 -9.64 5.00
CA LEU A 36 -0.67 -8.50 4.09
C LEU A 36 -2.03 -7.80 4.21
N SER A 37 -3.11 -8.54 4.44
CA SER A 37 -4.44 -7.95 4.58
C SER A 37 -4.52 -7.03 5.81
N VAL A 38 -3.90 -7.42 6.92
CA VAL A 38 -3.82 -6.59 8.13
C VAL A 38 -2.94 -5.36 7.90
N ILE A 39 -1.75 -5.54 7.30
CA ILE A 39 -0.85 -4.44 6.92
C ILE A 39 -1.56 -3.46 5.97
N GLY A 40 -2.33 -3.95 5.01
CA GLY A 40 -3.10 -3.14 4.07
C GLY A 40 -4.10 -2.20 4.75
N VAL A 41 -4.78 -2.68 5.79
CA VAL A 41 -5.66 -1.81 6.61
C VAL A 41 -4.86 -0.75 7.33
N LEU A 42 -3.75 -1.11 7.97
CA LEU A 42 -2.91 -0.16 8.69
C LEU A 42 -2.36 0.94 7.78
N MET A 43 -1.90 0.59 6.58
CA MET A 43 -1.49 1.54 5.57
C MET A 43 -2.63 2.46 5.13
N THR A 44 -3.83 1.90 4.98
CA THR A 44 -5.01 2.67 4.59
C THR A 44 -5.41 3.67 5.66
N VAL A 45 -5.47 3.26 6.91
CA VAL A 45 -5.76 4.12 8.06
C VAL A 45 -4.72 5.22 8.22
N SER A 46 -3.45 4.87 8.05
CA SER A 46 -2.33 5.79 8.31
C SER A 46 -2.20 6.90 7.27
N ALA A 47 -2.47 6.62 6.00
CA ALA A 47 -2.06 7.57 4.95
C ALA A 47 -2.92 7.62 3.68
N SER A 48 -4.04 6.91 3.57
CA SER A 48 -4.71 6.77 2.26
C SER A 48 -5.32 8.04 1.68
N GLY A 49 -5.82 8.96 2.50
CA GLY A 49 -6.38 10.25 2.08
C GLY A 49 -5.34 11.34 1.89
N ILE A 50 -4.15 11.18 2.46
CA ILE A 50 -3.11 12.22 2.51
C ILE A 50 -2.54 12.56 1.14
N PRO A 51 -2.16 11.61 0.25
CA PRO A 51 -1.58 11.92 -1.05
C PRO A 51 -2.47 12.83 -1.91
N ILE A 52 -3.76 12.51 -1.96
CA ILE A 52 -4.74 13.28 -2.73
C ILE A 52 -4.87 14.70 -2.16
N THR A 53 -4.93 14.80 -0.84
CA THR A 53 -5.09 16.09 -0.16
C THR A 53 -3.84 16.96 -0.30
N VAL A 54 -2.64 16.37 -0.15
CA VAL A 54 -1.37 17.07 -0.38
C VAL A 54 -1.30 17.60 -1.80
N SER A 55 -1.59 16.79 -2.81
CA SER A 55 -1.62 17.19 -4.21
C SER A 55 -2.58 18.37 -4.45
N ARG A 56 -3.81 18.30 -3.93
CA ARG A 56 -4.81 19.37 -4.05
C ARG A 56 -4.35 20.66 -3.36
N LEU A 57 -3.81 20.57 -2.14
CA LEU A 57 -3.32 21.75 -1.41
C LEU A 57 -2.13 22.39 -2.11
N MET A 58 -1.20 21.61 -2.65
CA MET A 58 -0.07 22.12 -3.43
C MET A 58 -0.56 22.92 -4.64
N ILE A 59 -1.50 22.37 -5.42
CA ILE A 59 -2.06 23.04 -6.59
C ILE A 59 -2.78 24.34 -6.18
N LYS A 60 -3.57 24.28 -5.09
CA LYS A 60 -4.26 25.46 -4.55
C LYS A 60 -3.29 26.55 -4.12
N GLN A 61 -2.22 26.19 -3.38
CA GLN A 61 -1.22 27.19 -2.92
C GLN A 61 -0.46 27.82 -4.08
N ARG A 62 -0.19 27.04 -5.15
CA ARG A 62 0.42 27.55 -6.38
C ARG A 62 -0.51 28.53 -7.09
N ALA A 63 -1.78 28.21 -7.25
CA ALA A 63 -2.77 29.04 -7.93
C ALA A 63 -3.06 30.36 -7.18
N THR A 64 -2.88 30.39 -5.86
CA THR A 64 -3.08 31.59 -5.02
C THR A 64 -1.79 32.36 -4.74
N GLU A 65 -0.66 31.99 -5.35
CA GLU A 65 0.67 32.62 -5.18
C GLU A 65 1.16 32.74 -3.72
N LYS A 66 0.55 31.98 -2.80
CA LYS A 66 0.86 32.04 -1.36
C LYS A 66 2.16 31.32 -0.97
N GLY A 67 2.85 30.69 -1.93
CA GLY A 67 4.17 30.07 -1.71
C GLY A 67 4.22 28.92 -0.70
N GLY A 68 3.08 28.36 -0.33
CA GLY A 68 2.93 27.33 0.71
C GLY A 68 2.95 25.87 0.21
N GLU A 69 3.32 25.60 -1.04
CA GLU A 69 3.26 24.28 -1.65
C GLU A 69 4.00 23.21 -0.81
N LEU A 70 5.23 23.52 -0.40
CA LEU A 70 6.06 22.59 0.36
C LEU A 70 5.60 22.43 1.82
N SER A 71 4.88 23.41 2.37
CA SER A 71 4.24 23.28 3.69
C SER A 71 3.12 22.23 3.68
N ALA A 72 2.46 22.02 2.53
CA ALA A 72 1.47 20.94 2.39
C ALA A 72 2.12 19.55 2.51
N VAL A 73 3.32 19.36 1.97
CA VAL A 73 4.08 18.10 2.11
C VAL A 73 4.47 17.88 3.56
N SER A 74 5.04 18.92 4.22
CA SER A 74 5.43 18.82 5.63
C SER A 74 4.23 18.54 6.54
N ALA A 75 3.08 19.18 6.29
CA ALA A 75 1.83 18.90 7.00
C ALA A 75 1.37 17.45 6.79
N GLY A 76 1.49 16.94 5.56
CA GLY A 76 1.21 15.55 5.23
C GLY A 76 2.08 14.57 6.01
N VAL A 77 3.40 14.80 6.06
CA VAL A 77 4.34 13.95 6.82
C VAL A 77 4.01 13.98 8.32
N THR A 78 3.76 15.17 8.87
CA THR A 78 3.38 15.32 10.28
C THR A 78 2.08 14.56 10.59
N ALA A 79 1.06 14.70 9.76
CA ALA A 79 -0.21 14.01 9.93
C ALA A 79 -0.06 12.48 9.80
N ALA A 80 0.67 12.00 8.78
CA ALA A 80 0.93 10.58 8.57
C ALA A 80 1.68 9.96 9.75
N LEU A 81 2.75 10.59 10.22
CA LEU A 81 3.52 10.09 11.38
C LEU A 81 2.71 10.17 12.68
N ALA A 82 1.93 11.23 12.89
CA ALA A 82 1.08 11.36 14.07
C ALA A 82 -0.02 10.29 14.15
N THR A 83 -0.46 9.73 13.02
CA THR A 83 -1.42 8.62 12.98
C THR A 83 -0.73 7.26 13.01
N CYS A 84 0.29 7.03 12.19
CA CYS A 84 0.87 5.70 12.06
C CYS A 84 1.79 5.31 13.23
N VAL A 85 2.59 6.23 13.78
CA VAL A 85 3.55 5.89 14.85
C VAL A 85 2.88 5.39 16.12
N PRO A 86 1.82 6.04 16.66
CA PRO A 86 1.10 5.51 17.82
C PRO A 86 0.46 4.15 17.57
N ILE A 87 -0.11 3.94 16.37
CA ILE A 87 -0.72 2.67 15.99
C ILE A 87 0.34 1.56 15.95
N VAL A 88 1.44 1.78 15.24
CA VAL A 88 2.53 0.80 15.10
C VAL A 88 3.18 0.52 16.46
N ALA A 89 3.46 1.55 17.26
CA ALA A 89 4.01 1.39 18.60
C ALA A 89 3.04 0.63 19.51
N GLY A 90 1.76 0.95 19.51
CA GLY A 90 0.73 0.24 20.27
C GLY A 90 0.67 -1.25 19.92
N LEU A 91 0.64 -1.58 18.62
CA LEU A 91 0.63 -2.96 18.15
C LEU A 91 1.92 -3.71 18.52
N PHE A 92 3.06 -3.04 18.47
CA PHE A 92 4.33 -3.64 18.87
C PHE A 92 4.39 -3.92 20.38
N LEU A 93 3.87 -3.01 21.20
CA LEU A 93 3.80 -3.18 22.66
C LEU A 93 2.81 -4.28 23.06
N THR A 94 1.71 -4.43 22.31
CA THR A 94 0.67 -5.45 22.57
C THR A 94 0.91 -6.75 21.80
N ARG A 95 2.12 -7.00 21.29
CA ARG A 95 2.46 -8.17 20.47
C ARG A 95 2.04 -9.51 21.07
N GLY A 96 2.07 -9.65 22.39
CA GLY A 96 1.67 -10.87 23.08
C GLY A 96 0.18 -11.20 23.00
N SER A 97 -0.68 -10.21 22.68
CA SER A 97 -2.13 -10.39 22.54
C SER A 97 -2.56 -10.50 21.06
N LEU A 98 -1.63 -10.32 20.11
CA LEU A 98 -1.97 -10.34 18.69
C LEU A 98 -2.39 -11.73 18.17
N GLY A 99 -2.02 -12.83 18.86
CA GLY A 99 -2.44 -14.18 18.53
C GLY A 99 -3.97 -14.34 18.48
N VAL A 100 -4.70 -13.58 19.31
CA VAL A 100 -6.18 -13.59 19.31
C VAL A 100 -6.75 -13.04 17.99
N LEU A 101 -6.01 -12.18 17.30
CA LEU A 101 -6.45 -11.56 16.05
C LEU A 101 -6.31 -12.50 14.84
N PHE A 102 -5.37 -13.44 14.88
CA PHE A 102 -5.05 -14.30 13.75
C PHE A 102 -5.56 -15.72 13.97
N ALA A 103 -6.03 -16.37 12.91
CA ALA A 103 -6.40 -17.78 12.93
C ALA A 103 -5.18 -18.73 13.08
N ASP A 104 -3.97 -18.19 12.87
CA ASP A 104 -2.71 -18.93 12.96
C ASP A 104 -1.63 -18.02 13.55
N ASP A 105 -1.01 -18.46 14.65
CA ASP A 105 0.02 -17.70 15.37
C ASP A 105 1.26 -17.38 14.52
N ARG A 106 1.54 -18.17 13.50
CA ARG A 106 2.62 -17.92 12.54
C ARG A 106 2.44 -16.59 11.80
N CYS A 107 1.19 -16.15 11.60
CA CYS A 107 0.89 -14.86 10.98
C CYS A 107 1.35 -13.67 11.81
N VAL A 108 1.42 -13.80 13.15
CA VAL A 108 1.88 -12.73 14.03
C VAL A 108 3.31 -12.31 13.72
N ASN A 109 4.21 -13.29 13.56
CA ASN A 109 5.61 -12.98 13.24
C ASN A 109 5.76 -12.36 11.85
N LEU A 110 5.02 -12.86 10.85
CA LEU A 110 5.01 -12.28 9.49
C LEU A 110 4.52 -10.83 9.52
N PHE A 111 3.45 -10.59 10.27
CA PHE A 111 2.91 -9.26 10.48
C PHE A 111 3.92 -8.32 11.16
N LEU A 112 4.59 -8.77 12.23
CA LEU A 112 5.59 -7.97 12.94
C LEU A 112 6.81 -7.63 12.08
N ILE A 113 7.22 -8.51 11.15
CA ILE A 113 8.28 -8.25 10.16
C ILE A 113 7.86 -7.12 9.20
N MET A 114 6.59 -7.10 8.77
CA MET A 114 6.07 -6.10 7.85
C MET A 114 5.69 -4.78 8.53
N LEU A 115 5.46 -4.78 9.84
CA LEU A 115 4.93 -3.64 10.60
C LEU A 115 5.78 -2.35 10.48
N PRO A 116 7.14 -2.39 10.54
CA PRO A 116 7.96 -1.19 10.31
C PRO A 116 7.74 -0.57 8.93
N GLY A 117 7.41 -1.38 7.93
CA GLY A 117 7.07 -0.95 6.59
C GLY A 117 5.89 0.03 6.55
N VAL A 118 4.92 -0.07 7.47
CA VAL A 118 3.77 0.84 7.55
C VAL A 118 4.21 2.29 7.82
N VAL A 119 5.21 2.51 8.68
CA VAL A 119 5.72 3.85 8.97
C VAL A 119 6.39 4.44 7.72
N VAL A 120 7.22 3.64 7.09
CA VAL A 120 7.99 4.05 5.91
C VAL A 120 7.07 4.37 4.72
N THR A 121 6.10 3.50 4.45
CA THR A 121 5.14 3.70 3.37
C THR A 121 4.16 4.85 3.64
N SER A 122 3.86 5.17 4.90
CA SER A 122 3.04 6.33 5.25
C SER A 122 3.73 7.64 4.85
N VAL A 123 5.04 7.76 5.05
CA VAL A 123 5.82 8.92 4.58
C VAL A 123 5.96 8.90 3.05
N TYR A 124 6.23 7.75 2.47
CA TYR A 124 6.27 7.58 1.01
C TYR A 124 4.96 8.02 0.35
N ALA A 125 3.80 7.67 0.93
CA ALA A 125 2.50 8.09 0.42
C ALA A 125 2.36 9.62 0.34
N VAL A 126 2.92 10.36 1.29
CA VAL A 126 2.95 11.83 1.24
C VAL A 126 3.79 12.34 0.08
N ILE A 127 4.98 11.76 -0.12
CA ILE A 127 5.88 12.12 -1.23
C ILE A 127 5.21 11.81 -2.58
N ARG A 128 4.44 10.72 -2.67
CA ARG A 128 3.57 10.43 -3.81
C ARG A 128 2.61 11.58 -4.12
N GLY A 129 2.00 12.16 -3.09
CA GLY A 129 1.15 13.36 -3.22
C GLY A 129 1.89 14.56 -3.81
N PHE A 130 3.17 14.74 -3.49
CA PHE A 130 4.03 15.76 -4.09
C PHE A 130 4.25 15.52 -5.59
N PHE A 131 4.54 14.29 -6.01
CA PHE A 131 4.68 13.97 -7.44
C PHE A 131 3.39 14.23 -8.21
N TRP A 132 2.23 13.88 -7.63
CA TRP A 132 0.93 14.16 -8.23
C TRP A 132 0.66 15.66 -8.32
N GLY A 133 1.00 16.44 -7.28
CA GLY A 133 0.89 17.90 -7.29
C GLY A 133 1.79 18.59 -8.33
N LYS A 134 2.94 17.99 -8.64
CA LYS A 134 3.84 18.41 -9.73
C LYS A 134 3.46 17.83 -11.11
N LYS A 135 2.38 17.04 -11.22
CA LYS A 135 1.99 16.29 -12.44
C LYS A 135 3.07 15.33 -12.96
N SER A 136 3.99 14.89 -12.09
CA SER A 136 5.08 13.98 -12.41
C SER A 136 4.65 12.51 -12.28
N PHE A 137 3.58 12.12 -13.00
CA PHE A 137 2.99 10.79 -12.93
C PHE A 137 3.93 9.70 -13.46
N TYR A 138 4.78 10.03 -14.42
CA TYR A 138 5.76 9.10 -14.96
C TYR A 138 6.81 8.68 -13.92
N THR A 139 7.40 9.65 -13.22
CA THR A 139 8.36 9.38 -12.13
C THR A 139 7.75 8.50 -11.05
N TYR A 140 6.48 8.75 -10.72
CA TYR A 140 5.72 7.92 -9.79
C TYR A 140 5.58 6.48 -10.30
N ALA A 141 5.10 6.28 -11.52
CA ALA A 141 4.84 4.95 -12.07
C ALA A 141 6.13 4.11 -12.24
N VAL A 142 7.23 4.73 -12.66
CA VAL A 142 8.53 4.05 -12.74
C VAL A 142 9.00 3.55 -11.36
N LYS A 143 8.76 4.35 -10.32
CA LYS A 143 9.17 3.97 -8.96
C LYS A 143 8.30 2.86 -8.35
N GLU A 144 6.99 2.85 -8.59
CA GLU A 144 6.10 1.75 -8.19
C GLU A 144 6.55 0.45 -8.86
N LEU A 145 6.85 0.52 -10.17
CA LEU A 145 7.39 -0.65 -10.88
C LEU A 145 8.75 -1.11 -10.32
N ALA A 146 9.65 -0.17 -9.99
CA ALA A 146 10.94 -0.50 -9.40
C ALA A 146 10.79 -1.13 -8.00
N GLU A 147 9.84 -0.67 -7.19
CA GLU A 147 9.48 -1.27 -5.90
C GLU A 147 9.08 -2.73 -6.07
N GLU A 148 8.18 -3.00 -7.03
CA GLU A 148 7.71 -4.36 -7.34
C GLU A 148 8.84 -5.27 -7.80
N VAL A 149 9.73 -4.76 -8.68
CA VAL A 149 10.91 -5.50 -9.15
C VAL A 149 11.86 -5.84 -7.99
N VAL A 150 12.12 -4.89 -7.10
CA VAL A 150 12.96 -5.12 -5.91
C VAL A 150 12.33 -6.16 -5.00
N MET A 151 11.01 -6.08 -4.75
CA MET A 151 10.28 -7.07 -3.97
C MET A 151 10.44 -8.48 -4.57
N ILE A 152 10.30 -8.60 -5.88
CA ILE A 152 10.42 -9.89 -6.59
C ILE A 152 11.86 -10.42 -6.48
N ILE A 153 12.86 -9.61 -6.76
CA ILE A 153 14.26 -10.04 -6.73
C ILE A 153 14.64 -10.53 -5.32
N VAL A 154 14.38 -9.69 -4.31
CA VAL A 154 14.68 -10.04 -2.91
C VAL A 154 13.85 -11.25 -2.47
N GLY A 155 12.57 -11.29 -2.84
CA GLY A 155 11.68 -12.39 -2.50
C GLY A 155 12.09 -13.72 -3.13
N VAL A 156 12.45 -13.72 -4.41
CA VAL A 156 12.94 -14.95 -5.09
C VAL A 156 14.23 -15.46 -4.43
N ILE A 157 15.18 -14.57 -4.13
CA ILE A 157 16.44 -14.96 -3.48
C ILE A 157 16.17 -15.54 -2.09
N LEU A 158 15.39 -14.86 -1.25
CA LEU A 158 15.12 -15.30 0.11
C LEU A 158 14.24 -16.55 0.17
N VAL A 159 13.24 -16.67 -0.68
CA VAL A 159 12.36 -17.84 -0.74
C VAL A 159 13.10 -19.07 -1.29
N ALA A 160 13.92 -18.90 -2.33
CA ALA A 160 14.67 -20.00 -2.92
C ALA A 160 15.79 -20.54 -2.01
N SER A 161 16.32 -19.70 -1.11
CA SER A 161 17.36 -20.10 -0.15
C SER A 161 16.85 -20.95 1.02
N GLN A 162 15.53 -21.05 1.22
CA GLN A 162 14.93 -21.78 2.31
C GLN A 162 14.30 -23.10 1.85
N THR A 163 14.30 -24.09 2.74
CA THR A 163 13.64 -25.39 2.49
C THR A 163 12.29 -25.47 3.18
N ASP A 164 12.15 -24.88 4.35
CA ASP A 164 10.92 -24.91 5.14
C ASP A 164 9.88 -23.92 4.62
N VAL A 165 8.60 -24.33 4.58
CA VAL A 165 7.46 -23.55 4.08
C VAL A 165 7.29 -22.24 4.86
N TYR A 166 7.41 -22.31 6.20
CA TYR A 166 7.26 -21.13 7.03
C TYR A 166 8.41 -20.14 6.81
N LEU A 167 9.67 -20.62 6.74
CA LEU A 167 10.83 -19.77 6.47
C LEU A 167 10.78 -19.11 5.08
N LYS A 168 10.24 -19.82 4.07
CA LYS A 168 9.95 -19.23 2.75
C LYS A 168 8.98 -18.05 2.87
N THR A 169 7.93 -18.20 3.68
CA THR A 169 6.94 -17.16 3.90
C THR A 169 7.52 -15.97 4.68
N VAL A 170 8.41 -16.23 5.64
CA VAL A 170 9.22 -15.20 6.31
C VAL A 170 10.07 -14.43 5.29
N GLY A 171 10.76 -15.14 4.39
CA GLY A 171 11.54 -14.54 3.33
C GLY A 171 10.71 -13.61 2.42
N ALA A 172 9.50 -14.02 2.06
CA ALA A 172 8.57 -13.19 1.30
C ALA A 172 8.15 -11.93 2.09
N SER A 173 7.92 -12.04 3.39
CA SER A 173 7.56 -10.91 4.27
C SER A 173 8.71 -9.91 4.42
N VAL A 174 9.94 -10.40 4.54
CA VAL A 174 11.15 -9.55 4.54
C VAL A 174 11.30 -8.82 3.21
N ALA A 175 11.04 -9.49 2.09
CA ALA A 175 11.11 -8.89 0.76
C ALA A 175 10.15 -7.69 0.60
N VAL A 176 8.93 -7.83 1.12
CA VAL A 176 7.96 -6.71 1.15
C VAL A 176 8.50 -5.52 1.95
N THR A 177 9.04 -5.77 3.14
CA THR A 177 9.60 -4.70 3.98
C THR A 177 10.80 -4.05 3.31
N ALA A 178 11.67 -4.84 2.68
CA ALA A 178 12.83 -4.34 1.93
C ALA A 178 12.41 -3.47 0.73
N SER A 179 11.36 -3.87 -0.01
CA SER A 179 10.85 -3.08 -1.13
C SER A 179 10.27 -1.73 -0.66
N TYR A 180 9.59 -1.71 0.48
CA TYR A 180 9.08 -0.46 1.07
C TYR A 180 10.20 0.49 1.48
N LEU A 181 11.28 -0.04 2.07
CA LEU A 181 12.47 0.75 2.42
C LEU A 181 13.16 1.31 1.17
N PHE A 182 13.30 0.49 0.13
CA PHE A 182 13.84 0.93 -1.16
C PHE A 182 12.97 2.04 -1.77
N SER A 183 11.67 1.85 -1.84
CA SER A 183 10.73 2.82 -2.41
C SER A 183 10.74 4.15 -1.67
N PHE A 184 10.82 4.10 -0.34
CA PHE A 184 10.97 5.28 0.49
C PHE A 184 12.27 6.03 0.19
N ALA A 185 13.41 5.32 0.18
CA ALA A 185 14.71 5.93 -0.08
C ALA A 185 14.75 6.55 -1.49
N ALA A 186 14.35 5.80 -2.51
CA ALA A 186 14.27 6.29 -3.89
C ALA A 186 13.33 7.50 -4.03
N SER A 187 12.20 7.50 -3.30
CA SER A 187 11.24 8.60 -3.32
C SER A 187 11.76 9.83 -2.62
N LEU A 188 12.46 9.66 -1.51
CA LEU A 188 13.06 10.78 -0.77
C LEU A 188 14.17 11.43 -1.61
N ILE A 189 15.00 10.64 -2.25
CA ILE A 189 16.04 11.15 -3.18
C ILE A 189 15.38 11.93 -4.31
N ALA A 190 14.39 11.35 -5.00
CA ALA A 190 13.70 12.03 -6.09
C ALA A 190 12.95 13.29 -5.62
N PHE A 191 12.39 13.31 -4.41
CA PHE A 191 11.78 14.48 -3.79
C PHE A 191 12.80 15.62 -3.64
N ILE A 192 13.99 15.32 -3.10
CA ILE A 192 15.07 16.31 -2.91
C ILE A 192 15.57 16.83 -4.25
N VAL A 193 15.86 15.94 -5.21
CA VAL A 193 16.34 16.29 -6.56
C VAL A 193 15.33 17.19 -7.30
N LEU A 194 14.04 16.95 -7.14
CA LEU A 194 12.99 17.79 -7.73
C LEU A 194 12.71 19.10 -6.96
N GLY A 195 13.61 19.48 -6.03
CA GLY A 195 13.54 20.72 -5.27
C GLY A 195 12.56 20.66 -4.09
N GLY A 196 12.21 19.44 -3.65
CA GLY A 196 11.43 19.25 -2.43
C GLY A 196 12.23 19.66 -1.19
N ARG A 197 11.58 20.34 -0.27
CA ARG A 197 12.13 20.73 1.04
C ARG A 197 11.03 20.66 2.07
N PHE A 198 11.38 20.31 3.29
CA PHE A 198 10.43 20.37 4.40
C PHE A 198 10.36 21.82 4.93
N LYS A 199 9.15 22.34 5.04
CA LYS A 199 8.84 23.68 5.57
C LYS A 199 7.90 23.58 6.77
N ASN A 200 7.60 24.69 7.42
CA ASN A 200 6.68 24.72 8.57
C ASN A 200 5.31 24.11 8.21
N PRO A 201 4.86 23.03 8.89
CA PRO A 201 3.60 22.34 8.58
C PRO A 201 2.36 23.08 9.13
N LYS A 202 2.52 23.90 10.20
CA LYS A 202 1.41 24.48 10.98
C LYS A 202 0.30 25.13 10.13
N PRO A 203 0.61 25.97 9.11
CA PRO A 203 -0.45 26.68 8.36
C PRO A 203 -1.42 25.76 7.62
N LEU A 204 -0.95 24.58 7.19
CA LEU A 204 -1.72 23.66 6.35
C LEU A 204 -2.12 22.35 7.05
N LEU A 205 -1.70 22.14 8.30
CA LEU A 205 -1.99 20.90 9.03
C LEU A 205 -3.50 20.71 9.24
N LYS A 206 -4.21 21.72 9.79
CA LYS A 206 -5.66 21.64 10.01
C LYS A 206 -6.44 21.49 8.70
N PRO A 207 -6.24 22.31 7.65
CA PRO A 207 -6.89 22.12 6.35
C PRO A 207 -6.62 20.73 5.74
N LEU A 208 -5.39 20.20 5.89
CA LEU A 208 -5.03 18.87 5.41
C LEU A 208 -5.81 17.80 6.14
N CYS A 209 -5.80 17.79 7.47
CA CYS A 209 -6.50 16.78 8.28
C CYS A 209 -8.01 16.77 7.99
N VAL A 210 -8.66 17.93 7.94
CA VAL A 210 -10.09 18.06 7.65
C VAL A 210 -10.43 17.50 6.25
N SER A 211 -9.58 17.76 5.25
CA SER A 211 -9.81 17.28 3.88
C SER A 211 -9.43 15.82 3.68
N ALA A 212 -8.42 15.32 4.40
CA ALA A 212 -7.96 13.93 4.29
C ALA A 212 -8.86 12.95 5.06
N ALA A 213 -9.43 13.37 6.19
CA ALA A 213 -10.20 12.50 7.08
C ALA A 213 -11.37 11.77 6.38
N PRO A 214 -12.28 12.42 5.62
CA PRO A 214 -13.38 11.72 4.98
C PRO A 214 -12.91 10.72 3.92
N ILE A 215 -11.83 11.06 3.18
CA ILE A 215 -11.25 10.17 2.17
C ILE A 215 -10.64 8.94 2.85
N THR A 216 -9.88 9.16 3.92
CA THR A 216 -9.28 8.08 4.71
C THR A 216 -10.35 7.18 5.31
N LEU A 217 -11.40 7.75 5.91
CA LEU A 217 -12.50 7.00 6.51
C LEU A 217 -13.21 6.10 5.50
N MET A 218 -13.56 6.63 4.33
CA MET A 218 -14.19 5.86 3.26
C MET A 218 -13.30 4.72 2.76
N ARG A 219 -12.01 4.98 2.55
CA ARG A 219 -11.05 3.96 2.12
C ARG A 219 -10.80 2.92 3.20
N THR A 220 -10.76 3.33 4.47
CA THR A 220 -10.64 2.42 5.60
C THR A 220 -11.84 1.47 5.69
N ALA A 221 -13.05 1.97 5.53
CA ALA A 221 -14.24 1.13 5.50
C ALA A 221 -14.18 0.07 4.39
N THR A 222 -13.70 0.44 3.20
CA THR A 222 -13.50 -0.52 2.09
C THR A 222 -12.38 -1.52 2.40
N SER A 223 -11.27 -1.08 2.98
CA SER A 223 -10.14 -1.94 3.34
C SER A 223 -10.48 -2.92 4.46
N LEU A 224 -11.33 -2.52 5.41
CA LEU A 224 -11.84 -3.38 6.48
C LEU A 224 -12.60 -4.60 5.93
N THR A 225 -13.30 -4.49 4.82
CA THR A 225 -13.98 -5.63 4.20
C THR A 225 -12.99 -6.74 3.83
N GLY A 226 -11.88 -6.40 3.17
CA GLY A 226 -10.83 -7.36 2.83
C GLY A 226 -10.16 -7.97 4.07
N PHE A 227 -9.93 -7.17 5.09
CA PHE A 227 -9.40 -7.61 6.37
C PHE A 227 -10.34 -8.58 7.09
N LEU A 228 -11.63 -8.27 7.18
CA LEU A 228 -12.63 -9.15 7.79
C LEU A 228 -12.73 -10.49 7.06
N ILE A 229 -12.67 -10.48 5.72
CA ILE A 229 -12.64 -11.72 4.93
C ILE A 229 -11.40 -12.53 5.29
N ALA A 230 -10.22 -11.89 5.45
CA ALA A 230 -8.97 -12.58 5.79
C ALA A 230 -8.98 -13.22 7.18
N LEU A 231 -9.77 -12.68 8.11
CA LEU A 231 -9.93 -13.24 9.47
C LEU A 231 -11.06 -14.28 9.54
N ILE A 232 -12.22 -13.93 9.00
CA ILE A 232 -13.44 -14.73 9.17
C ILE A 232 -13.43 -15.97 8.29
N LEU A 233 -12.91 -15.89 7.06
CA LEU A 233 -13.00 -17.00 6.12
C LEU A 233 -12.20 -18.22 6.59
N PRO A 234 -10.90 -18.12 7.00
CA PRO A 234 -10.18 -19.26 7.55
C PRO A 234 -10.84 -19.81 8.82
N ALA A 235 -11.30 -18.93 9.72
CA ALA A 235 -11.96 -19.33 10.95
C ALA A 235 -13.30 -20.08 10.69
N ALA A 236 -14.09 -19.65 9.70
CA ALA A 236 -15.32 -20.30 9.29
C ALA A 236 -15.06 -21.68 8.65
N LEU A 237 -14.01 -21.77 7.82
CA LEU A 237 -13.60 -23.04 7.21
C LEU A 237 -13.12 -24.06 8.25
N MET A 238 -12.42 -23.63 9.30
CA MET A 238 -12.07 -24.52 10.42
C MET A 238 -13.30 -25.00 11.16
N LYS A 239 -14.30 -24.15 11.38
CA LYS A 239 -15.57 -24.56 12.00
C LYS A 239 -16.37 -25.56 11.17
N SER A 240 -16.17 -25.59 9.84
CA SER A 240 -16.81 -26.57 8.95
C SER A 240 -16.09 -27.92 8.90
N GLY A 241 -15.01 -28.09 9.69
CA GLY A 241 -14.28 -29.36 9.82
C GLY A 241 -12.95 -29.42 9.04
N LEU A 242 -12.52 -28.35 8.37
CA LEU A 242 -11.21 -28.33 7.75
C LEU A 242 -10.11 -28.14 8.81
N SER A 243 -8.94 -28.74 8.58
CA SER A 243 -7.76 -28.46 9.38
C SER A 243 -7.30 -27.00 9.19
N GLN A 244 -6.54 -26.47 10.14
CA GLN A 244 -5.99 -25.12 10.06
C GLN A 244 -5.18 -24.90 8.77
N ALA A 245 -4.31 -25.85 8.42
CA ALA A 245 -3.53 -25.80 7.19
C ALA A 245 -4.39 -25.77 5.92
N GLN A 246 -5.48 -26.57 5.88
CA GLN A 246 -6.42 -26.58 4.76
C GLN A 246 -7.21 -25.27 4.65
N ALA A 247 -7.66 -24.71 5.78
CA ALA A 247 -8.38 -23.45 5.81
C ALA A 247 -7.52 -22.29 5.33
N VAL A 248 -6.27 -22.18 5.82
CA VAL A 248 -5.30 -21.17 5.39
C VAL A 248 -4.91 -21.35 3.92
N SER A 249 -4.73 -22.60 3.46
CA SER A 249 -4.44 -22.90 2.04
C SER A 249 -5.58 -22.47 1.13
N SER A 250 -6.83 -22.77 1.51
CA SER A 250 -8.02 -22.36 0.74
C SER A 250 -8.13 -20.84 0.63
N PHE A 251 -7.90 -20.13 1.74
CA PHE A 251 -7.84 -18.67 1.73
C PHE A 251 -6.70 -18.16 0.83
N GLY A 252 -5.52 -18.78 0.88
CA GLY A 252 -4.35 -18.42 0.05
C GLY A 252 -4.65 -18.52 -1.44
N VAL A 253 -5.29 -19.63 -1.87
CA VAL A 253 -5.71 -19.80 -3.28
C VAL A 253 -6.75 -18.75 -3.68
N ILE A 254 -7.78 -18.54 -2.85
CA ILE A 254 -8.85 -17.56 -3.15
C ILE A 254 -8.27 -16.13 -3.23
N SER A 255 -7.60 -15.68 -2.18
CA SER A 255 -7.16 -14.28 -2.07
C SER A 255 -5.85 -14.00 -2.81
N GLY A 256 -4.95 -14.98 -2.90
CA GLY A 256 -3.65 -14.84 -3.55
C GLY A 256 -3.66 -15.08 -5.05
N MET A 257 -4.53 -15.96 -5.55
CA MET A 257 -4.56 -16.37 -6.94
C MET A 257 -5.87 -16.02 -7.63
N THR A 258 -7.00 -16.49 -7.11
CA THR A 258 -8.30 -16.38 -7.80
C THR A 258 -8.78 -14.91 -7.89
N MET A 259 -8.79 -14.18 -6.77
CA MET A 259 -9.25 -12.80 -6.74
C MET A 259 -8.42 -11.85 -7.62
N PRO A 260 -7.07 -11.86 -7.58
CA PRO A 260 -6.28 -11.03 -8.47
C PRO A 260 -6.53 -11.30 -9.95
N LEU A 261 -6.69 -12.57 -10.33
CA LEU A 261 -7.00 -12.95 -11.71
C LEU A 261 -8.39 -12.46 -12.13
N LEU A 262 -9.40 -12.65 -11.26
CA LEU A 262 -10.78 -12.23 -11.53
C LEU A 262 -10.89 -10.71 -11.68
N PHE A 263 -10.17 -9.93 -10.88
CA PHE A 263 -10.20 -8.47 -10.91
C PHE A 263 -9.17 -7.83 -11.84
N MET A 264 -8.36 -8.62 -12.57
CA MET A 264 -7.38 -8.10 -13.51
C MET A 264 -8.00 -7.17 -14.60
N PRO A 265 -9.16 -7.48 -15.22
CA PRO A 265 -9.80 -6.58 -16.17
C PRO A 265 -10.21 -5.24 -15.54
N SER A 266 -10.73 -5.24 -14.32
CA SER A 266 -11.12 -4.02 -13.60
C SER A 266 -9.94 -3.10 -13.31
N THR A 267 -8.76 -3.66 -13.16
CA THR A 267 -7.51 -2.92 -12.97
C THR A 267 -7.10 -2.14 -14.21
N ILE A 268 -7.24 -2.76 -15.38
CA ILE A 268 -6.95 -2.10 -16.67
C ILE A 268 -7.88 -0.90 -16.84
N ILE A 269 -9.19 -1.09 -16.59
CA ILE A 269 -10.18 -0.02 -16.63
C ILE A 269 -9.84 1.11 -15.64
N GLY A 270 -9.47 0.76 -14.42
CA GLY A 270 -9.05 1.73 -13.41
C GLY A 270 -7.82 2.56 -13.81
N SER A 271 -6.82 1.92 -14.41
CA SER A 271 -5.61 2.59 -14.90
C SER A 271 -5.90 3.56 -16.06
N ILE A 272 -6.80 3.19 -16.97
CA ILE A 272 -7.26 4.05 -18.05
C ILE A 272 -8.04 5.25 -17.50
N SER A 273 -8.90 5.02 -16.50
CA SER A 273 -9.70 6.06 -15.86
C SER A 273 -8.87 7.15 -15.20
N LEU A 274 -7.72 6.79 -14.61
CA LEU A 274 -6.79 7.75 -13.98
C LEU A 274 -6.25 8.79 -14.99
N VAL A 275 -6.09 8.41 -16.25
CA VAL A 275 -5.61 9.30 -17.31
C VAL A 275 -6.78 10.01 -17.99
N LEU A 276 -7.88 9.29 -18.25
CA LEU A 276 -9.00 9.77 -19.04
C LEU A 276 -9.88 10.80 -18.30
N VAL A 277 -10.12 10.59 -17.00
CA VAL A 277 -11.01 11.46 -16.21
C VAL A 277 -10.54 12.92 -16.16
N PRO A 278 -9.26 13.25 -15.90
CA PRO A 278 -8.80 14.64 -15.95
C PRO A 278 -8.92 15.26 -17.34
N GLU A 279 -8.63 14.50 -18.38
CA GLU A 279 -8.68 14.97 -19.77
C GLU A 279 -10.12 15.25 -20.23
N LEU A 280 -11.04 14.35 -19.89
CA LEU A 280 -12.48 14.56 -20.13
C LEU A 280 -13.02 15.77 -19.37
N ALA A 281 -12.63 15.92 -18.11
CA ALA A 281 -13.03 17.06 -17.29
C ALA A 281 -12.52 18.39 -17.89
N GLU A 282 -11.26 18.44 -18.31
CA GLU A 282 -10.67 19.63 -18.94
C GLU A 282 -11.41 19.98 -20.23
N ASN A 283 -11.66 19.00 -21.11
CA ASN A 283 -12.39 19.21 -22.38
C ASN A 283 -13.85 19.63 -22.14
N PHE A 284 -14.50 19.08 -21.11
CA PHE A 284 -15.86 19.47 -20.77
C PHE A 284 -15.95 20.93 -20.30
N TYR A 285 -15.00 21.37 -19.47
CA TYR A 285 -14.93 22.76 -19.01
C TYR A 285 -14.55 23.73 -20.13
N LYS A 286 -13.61 23.37 -21.01
CA LYS A 286 -13.24 24.21 -22.17
C LYS A 286 -14.42 24.41 -23.15
N LYS A 287 -15.22 23.37 -23.40
CA LYS A 287 -16.41 23.47 -24.26
C LYS A 287 -17.58 24.28 -23.64
N ARG A 288 -17.58 24.45 -22.32
CA ARG A 288 -18.59 25.27 -21.61
C ARG A 288 -18.29 26.76 -21.64
N HIS A 289 -17.07 27.13 -21.99
CA HIS A 289 -16.62 28.54 -22.09
C HIS A 289 -16.32 28.97 -23.53
N ALA A 290 -16.58 28.12 -24.52
CA ALA A 290 -16.64 28.43 -25.94
C ALA A 290 -18.11 28.42 -26.42
#